data_5b0bfbb50e48ee1ebf4b8d50a3f62709
#
_entry.id   5b0bfbb50e48ee1ebf4b8d50a3f62709
#
_cell.length_a   1.000
_cell.length_b   1.000
_cell.length_c   1.000
_cell.angle_alpha   90.00
_cell.angle_beta   90.00
_cell.angle_gamma   90.00
#
_symmetry.space_group_name_H-M   'P 1'
#
loop_
_entity.id
_entity.type
_entity.pdbx_description
1 polymer ?
#
loop_
_entity_poly.entity_id
_entity_poly.type
_entity_poly.pdbx_seq_one_letter_code
_entity_poly.pdbx_strand_id
1 'polypeptide(L)'
;AYVNAEMGREAVIGFQGENPNLIGGNNVAACMKHYMGYGVPVSGKDRTPSSITEQDMREKHFAPYLEMVKAGALSVMVNSAMNNGLPFHANYELLTKWLKEDLNWDGMIVTDWADINNLYSRDHIAKDKKEAIKLAINAGIDMSMDPYDWKFCTLLKELVEEGEVPMSRIDDAVRRVLRLKYRLNLFEKPYYDLKDLSLIHI
;
A
#
# COMPACT_ATOMS: atom_id res chain seq x y z
N ALA A 1 -5.26 -20.54 -0.31
CA ALA A 1 -4.57 -19.52 -1.14
C ALA A 1 -5.08 -19.53 -2.59
N TYR A 2 -5.16 -20.68 -3.27
CA TYR A 2 -5.50 -20.76 -4.70
C TYR A 2 -6.83 -20.08 -5.07
N VAL A 3 -7.94 -20.42 -4.41
CA VAL A 3 -9.25 -19.82 -4.70
C VAL A 3 -9.21 -18.30 -4.52
N ASN A 4 -8.57 -17.81 -3.43
CA ASN A 4 -8.42 -16.37 -3.19
C ASN A 4 -7.56 -15.69 -4.27
N ALA A 5 -6.56 -16.38 -4.79
CA ALA A 5 -5.70 -15.88 -5.87
C ALA A 5 -6.51 -15.69 -7.17
N GLU A 6 -7.27 -16.72 -7.58
CA GLU A 6 -8.11 -16.64 -8.78
C GLU A 6 -9.21 -15.57 -8.65
N MET A 7 -9.92 -15.55 -7.51
CA MET A 7 -10.94 -14.54 -7.26
C MET A 7 -10.35 -13.12 -7.21
N GLY A 8 -9.18 -12.96 -6.60
CA GLY A 8 -8.48 -11.68 -6.54
C GLY A 8 -8.05 -11.19 -7.91
N ARG A 9 -7.53 -12.08 -8.76
CA ARG A 9 -7.18 -11.79 -10.16
C ARG A 9 -8.39 -11.26 -10.93
N GLU A 10 -9.50 -11.99 -10.88
CA GLU A 10 -10.74 -11.59 -11.58
C GLU A 10 -11.31 -10.28 -11.03
N ALA A 11 -11.23 -10.06 -9.70
CA ALA A 11 -11.67 -8.81 -9.10
C ALA A 11 -10.84 -7.61 -9.59
N VAL A 12 -9.52 -7.75 -9.69
CA VAL A 12 -8.65 -6.69 -10.26
C VAL A 12 -9.05 -6.37 -11.69
N ILE A 13 -9.23 -7.40 -12.53
CA ILE A 13 -9.66 -7.23 -13.92
C ILE A 13 -11.04 -6.56 -13.99
N GLY A 14 -11.97 -6.98 -13.13
CA GLY A 14 -13.31 -6.39 -13.07
C GLY A 14 -13.32 -4.92 -12.69
N PHE A 15 -12.46 -4.50 -11.74
CA PHE A 15 -12.33 -3.09 -11.35
C PHE A 15 -11.59 -2.25 -12.38
N GLN A 16 -10.47 -2.73 -12.90
CA GLN A 16 -9.54 -1.94 -13.72
C GLN A 16 -9.75 -2.11 -15.24
N GLY A 17 -10.41 -3.18 -15.67
CA GLY A 17 -10.36 -3.64 -17.04
C GLY A 17 -9.07 -4.42 -17.33
N GLU A 18 -8.92 -4.87 -18.56
CA GLU A 18 -7.78 -5.71 -18.98
C GLU A 18 -6.47 -4.91 -19.22
N ASN A 19 -6.56 -3.60 -19.37
CA ASN A 19 -5.40 -2.75 -19.62
C ASN A 19 -4.97 -1.96 -18.37
N PRO A 20 -3.95 -2.41 -17.62
CA PRO A 20 -3.52 -1.73 -16.41
C PRO A 20 -2.80 -0.39 -16.67
N ASN A 21 -2.46 -0.09 -17.92
CA ASN A 21 -1.76 1.14 -18.28
C ASN A 21 -2.71 2.31 -18.58
N LEU A 22 -3.99 2.03 -18.80
CA LEU A 22 -5.01 3.05 -19.03
C LEU A 22 -6.35 2.53 -18.49
N ILE A 23 -6.79 3.06 -17.38
CA ILE A 23 -8.06 2.72 -16.77
C ILE A 23 -9.17 3.46 -17.52
N GLY A 24 -10.09 2.71 -18.11
CA GLY A 24 -11.21 3.28 -18.87
C GLY A 24 -12.21 4.04 -18.00
N GLY A 25 -13.09 4.84 -18.65
CA GLY A 25 -14.01 5.74 -17.96
C GLY A 25 -15.01 5.07 -17.01
N ASN A 26 -15.29 3.78 -17.18
CA ASN A 26 -16.20 3.01 -16.31
C ASN A 26 -15.45 2.12 -15.29
N ASN A 27 -14.12 2.22 -15.23
CA ASN A 27 -13.28 1.42 -14.38
C ASN A 27 -12.60 2.28 -13.30
N VAL A 28 -12.14 1.63 -12.24
CA VAL A 28 -11.42 2.25 -11.12
C VAL A 28 -10.16 1.47 -10.80
N ALA A 29 -9.15 2.11 -10.23
CA ALA A 29 -7.96 1.42 -9.77
C ALA A 29 -8.29 0.51 -8.58
N ALA A 30 -7.81 -0.73 -8.63
CA ALA A 30 -7.89 -1.66 -7.52
C ALA A 30 -6.84 -1.32 -6.47
N CYS A 31 -7.23 -1.43 -5.18
CA CYS A 31 -6.30 -1.37 -4.06
C CYS A 31 -6.38 -2.70 -3.30
N MET A 32 -5.33 -3.49 -3.43
CA MET A 32 -5.21 -4.76 -2.71
C MET A 32 -5.03 -4.50 -1.21
N LYS A 33 -5.81 -5.17 -0.34
CA LYS A 33 -5.67 -4.94 1.10
C LYS A 33 -6.12 -6.12 1.97
N HIS A 34 -5.64 -6.21 3.21
CA HIS A 34 -4.53 -5.43 3.77
C HIS A 34 -3.27 -6.30 3.69
N TYR A 35 -2.23 -5.79 3.08
CA TYR A 35 -1.01 -6.52 2.75
C TYR A 35 -0.09 -6.63 3.97
N MET A 36 0.10 -7.81 4.47
CA MET A 36 -0.54 -9.10 4.27
C MET A 36 -0.69 -9.84 5.59
N GLY A 37 -1.34 -11.03 5.57
CA GLY A 37 -1.53 -11.82 6.80
C GLY A 37 -2.54 -11.22 7.78
N TYR A 38 -3.40 -10.31 7.34
CA TYR A 38 -4.33 -9.56 8.19
C TYR A 38 -5.33 -10.45 8.95
N GLY A 39 -5.79 -11.55 8.37
CA GLY A 39 -6.85 -12.38 8.93
C GLY A 39 -6.39 -13.44 9.94
N VAL A 40 -5.13 -13.44 10.39
CA VAL A 40 -4.56 -14.49 11.24
C VAL A 40 -3.81 -13.95 12.48
N PRO A 41 -4.37 -12.98 13.23
CA PRO A 41 -3.75 -12.53 14.46
C PRO A 41 -3.78 -13.64 15.51
N VAL A 42 -2.71 -13.78 16.29
CA VAL A 42 -2.60 -14.82 17.35
C VAL A 42 -3.74 -14.75 18.36
N SER A 43 -4.18 -13.53 18.69
CA SER A 43 -5.24 -13.30 19.67
C SER A 43 -6.66 -13.47 19.11
N GLY A 44 -6.82 -13.56 17.79
CA GLY A 44 -8.12 -13.47 17.11
C GLY A 44 -8.75 -12.07 17.09
N LYS A 45 -8.07 -11.05 17.65
CA LYS A 45 -8.56 -9.67 17.67
C LYS A 45 -7.95 -8.85 16.54
N ASP A 46 -8.76 -7.94 16.00
CA ASP A 46 -8.35 -7.04 14.94
C ASP A 46 -7.08 -6.23 15.28
N ARG A 47 -6.20 -6.07 14.30
CA ARG A 47 -4.97 -5.26 14.36
C ARG A 47 -3.99 -5.67 15.48
N THR A 48 -4.05 -6.92 15.92
CA THR A 48 -3.12 -7.47 16.88
C THR A 48 -2.04 -8.32 16.22
N PRO A 49 -0.92 -8.62 16.91
CA PRO A 49 0.21 -9.31 16.30
C PRO A 49 -0.12 -10.68 15.73
N SER A 50 0.49 -11.00 14.62
CA SER A 50 0.52 -12.34 14.03
C SER A 50 1.87 -13.03 14.28
N SER A 51 1.88 -14.37 14.14
CA SER A 51 3.09 -15.18 14.17
C SER A 51 3.05 -16.12 12.96
N ILE A 52 3.54 -15.65 11.84
CA ILE A 52 3.50 -16.34 10.55
C ILE A 52 4.94 -16.63 10.15
N THR A 53 5.26 -17.87 9.83
CA THR A 53 6.57 -18.23 9.28
C THR A 53 6.76 -17.63 7.89
N GLU A 54 8.00 -17.46 7.44
CA GLU A 54 8.25 -16.96 6.09
C GLU A 54 7.66 -17.88 5.03
N GLN A 55 7.75 -19.19 5.20
CA GLN A 55 7.16 -20.16 4.29
C GLN A 55 5.64 -19.97 4.17
N ASP A 56 4.92 -19.91 5.30
CA ASP A 56 3.48 -19.69 5.30
C ASP A 56 3.12 -18.33 4.72
N MET A 57 3.94 -17.31 5.00
CA MET A 57 3.75 -15.97 4.45
C MET A 57 3.81 -16.01 2.91
N ARG A 58 4.79 -16.71 2.32
CA ARG A 58 4.92 -16.85 0.86
C ARG A 58 3.81 -17.70 0.26
N GLU A 59 3.56 -18.87 0.82
CA GLU A 59 2.66 -19.86 0.21
C GLU A 59 1.18 -19.54 0.40
N LYS A 60 0.80 -18.94 1.54
CA LYS A 60 -0.60 -18.74 1.90
C LYS A 60 -1.06 -17.30 1.79
N HIS A 61 -0.22 -16.36 2.22
CA HIS A 61 -0.60 -14.95 2.33
C HIS A 61 -0.13 -14.10 1.16
N PHE A 62 1.05 -14.38 0.61
CA PHE A 62 1.58 -13.64 -0.54
C PHE A 62 1.02 -14.15 -1.89
N ALA A 63 0.77 -15.45 -2.02
CA ALA A 63 0.30 -16.05 -3.27
C ALA A 63 -0.94 -15.35 -3.88
N PRO A 64 -1.98 -14.93 -3.14
CA PRO A 64 -3.08 -14.15 -3.70
C PRO A 64 -2.64 -12.80 -4.25
N TYR A 65 -1.75 -12.09 -3.56
CA TYR A 65 -1.22 -10.79 -4.02
C TYR A 65 -0.38 -10.92 -5.28
N LEU A 66 0.38 -12.00 -5.41
CA LEU A 66 1.16 -12.30 -6.60
C LEU A 66 0.26 -12.36 -7.85
N GLU A 67 -0.87 -13.05 -7.78
CA GLU A 67 -1.79 -13.15 -8.91
C GLU A 67 -2.53 -11.82 -9.19
N MET A 68 -2.88 -11.07 -8.15
CA MET A 68 -3.44 -9.73 -8.31
C MET A 68 -2.43 -8.74 -8.93
N VAL A 69 -1.15 -8.82 -8.57
CA VAL A 69 -0.06 -8.05 -9.18
C VAL A 69 0.10 -8.41 -10.66
N LYS A 70 0.10 -9.70 -11.00
CA LYS A 70 0.14 -10.18 -12.40
C LYS A 70 -1.07 -9.70 -13.21
N ALA A 71 -2.24 -9.57 -12.57
CA ALA A 71 -3.44 -8.99 -13.18
C ALA A 71 -3.37 -7.46 -13.35
N GLY A 72 -2.29 -6.83 -12.88
CA GLY A 72 -2.03 -5.41 -13.06
C GLY A 72 -2.56 -4.50 -11.95
N ALA A 73 -2.81 -5.01 -10.74
CA ALA A 73 -3.23 -4.18 -9.61
C ALA A 73 -2.29 -2.99 -9.39
N LEU A 74 -2.85 -1.78 -9.24
CA LEU A 74 -2.10 -0.52 -9.26
C LEU A 74 -1.73 0.01 -7.88
N SER A 75 -2.36 -0.48 -6.83
CA SER A 75 -2.04 -0.04 -5.47
C SER A 75 -2.24 -1.14 -4.43
N VAL A 76 -1.58 -0.97 -3.29
CA VAL A 76 -1.71 -1.86 -2.14
C VAL A 76 -1.77 -1.04 -0.86
N MET A 77 -2.66 -1.41 0.06
CA MET A 77 -2.71 -0.87 1.42
C MET A 77 -2.07 -1.86 2.39
N VAL A 78 -1.17 -1.36 3.23
CA VAL A 78 -0.42 -2.19 4.17
C VAL A 78 -1.28 -2.62 5.35
N ASN A 79 -1.00 -3.80 5.90
CA ASN A 79 -1.65 -4.32 7.09
C ASN A 79 -1.30 -3.51 8.34
N SER A 80 -2.32 -3.08 9.08
CA SER A 80 -2.23 -2.32 10.33
C SER A 80 -1.89 -3.20 11.55
N ALA A 81 -0.91 -4.08 11.42
CA ALA A 81 -0.48 -4.98 12.49
C ALA A 81 1.04 -5.20 12.42
N MET A 82 1.52 -6.19 13.16
CA MET A 82 2.89 -6.67 13.08
C MET A 82 2.94 -8.19 12.93
N ASN A 83 4.02 -8.69 12.36
CA ASN A 83 4.33 -10.12 12.32
C ASN A 83 5.65 -10.39 13.01
N ASN A 84 5.68 -11.34 13.96
CA ASN A 84 6.89 -11.71 14.68
C ASN A 84 7.63 -10.52 15.31
N GLY A 85 6.89 -9.52 15.81
CA GLY A 85 7.45 -8.33 16.45
C GLY A 85 7.84 -7.18 15.52
N LEU A 86 7.73 -7.35 14.18
CA LEU A 86 8.00 -6.29 13.21
C LEU A 86 6.70 -5.77 12.58
N PRO A 87 6.32 -4.49 12.77
CA PRO A 87 5.19 -3.87 12.08
C PRO A 87 5.35 -3.91 10.57
N PHE A 88 4.25 -4.22 9.85
CA PHE A 88 4.28 -4.29 8.38
C PHE A 88 4.71 -2.98 7.74
N HIS A 89 4.36 -1.84 8.33
CA HIS A 89 4.73 -0.50 7.83
C HIS A 89 6.23 -0.18 7.94
N ALA A 90 7.01 -0.97 8.71
CA ALA A 90 8.46 -0.84 8.81
C ALA A 90 9.21 -2.04 8.17
N ASN A 91 8.51 -2.91 7.47
CA ASN A 91 9.07 -4.13 6.92
C ASN A 91 9.57 -3.95 5.48
N TYR A 92 10.84 -3.55 5.33
CA TYR A 92 11.50 -3.37 4.04
C TYR A 92 11.44 -4.63 3.15
N GLU A 93 11.64 -5.81 3.74
CA GLU A 93 11.63 -7.08 2.99
C GLU A 93 10.30 -7.29 2.27
N LEU A 94 9.19 -7.08 2.96
CA LEU A 94 7.87 -7.30 2.38
C LEU A 94 7.44 -6.18 1.43
N LEU A 95 7.72 -4.92 1.78
CA LEU A 95 7.24 -3.77 1.02
C LEU A 95 8.12 -3.46 -0.20
N THR A 96 9.43 -3.48 -0.02
CA THR A 96 10.36 -3.16 -1.11
C THR A 96 10.81 -4.40 -1.84
N LYS A 97 11.40 -5.36 -1.12
CA LYS A 97 12.04 -6.50 -1.75
C LYS A 97 11.04 -7.38 -2.50
N TRP A 98 10.01 -7.87 -1.81
CA TRP A 98 9.04 -8.78 -2.46
C TRP A 98 8.13 -8.09 -3.48
N LEU A 99 7.64 -6.88 -3.20
CA LEU A 99 6.72 -6.19 -4.13
C LEU A 99 7.46 -5.44 -5.23
N LYS A 100 8.38 -4.54 -4.86
CA LYS A 100 8.97 -3.61 -5.82
C LYS A 100 10.11 -4.24 -6.61
N GLU A 101 11.00 -5.00 -5.92
CA GLU A 101 12.18 -5.58 -6.56
C GLU A 101 11.89 -6.94 -7.20
N ASP A 102 11.49 -7.96 -6.42
CA ASP A 102 11.33 -9.32 -6.93
C ASP A 102 10.22 -9.43 -7.98
N LEU A 103 9.11 -8.70 -7.83
CA LEU A 103 8.02 -8.66 -8.80
C LEU A 103 8.18 -7.57 -9.86
N ASN A 104 9.19 -6.70 -9.73
CA ASN A 104 9.31 -5.49 -10.56
C ASN A 104 7.97 -4.71 -10.65
N TRP A 105 7.24 -4.66 -9.54
CA TRP A 105 5.93 -4.03 -9.49
C TRP A 105 6.05 -2.50 -9.38
N ASP A 106 5.37 -1.79 -10.26
CA ASP A 106 5.43 -0.34 -10.36
C ASP A 106 4.25 0.40 -9.71
N GLY A 107 3.37 -0.33 -9.02
CA GLY A 107 2.24 0.24 -8.29
C GLY A 107 2.65 1.00 -7.02
N MET A 108 1.66 1.60 -6.38
CA MET A 108 1.81 2.48 -5.21
C MET A 108 1.48 1.74 -3.91
N ILE A 109 2.31 1.94 -2.89
CA ILE A 109 2.07 1.44 -1.53
C ILE A 109 1.54 2.58 -0.66
N VAL A 110 0.31 2.42 -0.15
CA VAL A 110 -0.32 3.34 0.80
C VAL A 110 -0.39 2.70 2.19
N THR A 111 -0.29 3.53 3.24
CA THR A 111 -0.50 3.06 4.62
C THR A 111 -1.97 2.74 4.88
N ASP A 112 -2.26 2.03 5.97
CA ASP A 112 -3.57 2.10 6.62
C ASP A 112 -3.67 3.41 7.43
N TRP A 113 -4.81 3.64 8.07
CA TRP A 113 -5.17 4.89 8.75
C TRP A 113 -4.22 5.24 9.88
N ALA A 114 -3.48 6.34 9.72
CA ALA A 114 -2.51 6.87 10.70
C ALA A 114 -1.39 5.90 11.12
N ASP A 115 -1.11 4.85 10.36
CA ASP A 115 -0.24 3.75 10.81
C ASP A 115 1.24 4.09 10.86
N ILE A 116 1.70 5.14 10.19
CA ILE A 116 3.05 5.66 10.44
C ILE A 116 3.15 6.18 11.88
N ASN A 117 2.12 6.89 12.37
CA ASN A 117 2.09 7.35 13.77
C ASN A 117 2.04 6.19 14.76
N ASN A 118 1.40 5.08 14.38
CA ASN A 118 1.30 3.89 15.20
C ASN A 118 2.64 3.20 15.46
N LEU A 119 3.64 3.34 14.59
CA LEU A 119 5.01 2.84 14.85
C LEU A 119 5.62 3.46 16.12
N TYR A 120 5.23 4.69 16.45
CA TYR A 120 5.59 5.37 17.69
C TYR A 120 4.60 5.12 18.82
N SER A 121 3.28 5.36 18.57
CA SER A 121 2.30 5.43 19.67
C SER A 121 1.75 4.08 20.12
N ARG A 122 1.71 3.08 19.25
CA ARG A 122 1.18 1.74 19.52
C ARG A 122 2.27 0.69 19.57
N ASP A 123 3.12 0.66 18.55
CA ASP A 123 4.07 -0.43 18.33
C ASP A 123 5.40 -0.19 19.04
N HIS A 124 5.69 1.06 19.44
CA HIS A 124 6.86 1.50 20.20
C HIS A 124 8.21 1.10 19.60
N ILE A 125 8.29 0.98 18.26
CA ILE A 125 9.54 0.73 17.55
C ILE A 125 10.27 2.01 17.11
N ALA A 126 9.59 3.15 17.21
CA ALA A 126 10.14 4.47 16.99
C ALA A 126 10.06 5.30 18.27
N LYS A 127 11.06 6.14 18.52
CA LYS A 127 11.09 7.02 19.71
C LYS A 127 10.16 8.23 19.59
N ASP A 128 9.89 8.66 18.35
CA ASP A 128 9.05 9.82 18.03
C ASP A 128 8.44 9.69 16.62
N LYS A 129 7.59 10.65 16.25
CA LYS A 129 6.94 10.69 14.92
C LYS A 129 7.95 10.80 13.77
N LYS A 130 9.06 11.51 13.96
CA LYS A 130 10.08 11.70 12.93
C LYS A 130 10.77 10.39 12.60
N GLU A 131 11.16 9.63 13.63
CA GLU A 131 11.74 8.31 13.43
C GLU A 131 10.72 7.32 12.82
N ALA A 132 9.45 7.39 13.21
CA ALA A 132 8.38 6.58 12.61
C ALA A 132 8.27 6.83 11.09
N ILE A 133 8.31 8.10 10.67
CA ILE A 133 8.31 8.48 9.25
C ILE A 133 9.56 7.93 8.54
N LYS A 134 10.74 8.09 9.13
CA LYS A 134 11.99 7.54 8.59
C LYS A 134 11.90 6.04 8.34
N LEU A 135 11.44 5.29 9.33
CA LEU A 135 11.30 3.83 9.22
C LEU A 135 10.33 3.43 8.10
N ALA A 136 9.15 4.04 8.06
CA ALA A 136 8.11 3.70 7.09
C ALA A 136 8.51 4.05 5.65
N ILE A 137 9.05 5.25 5.43
CA ILE A 137 9.45 5.71 4.09
C ILE A 137 10.61 4.88 3.56
N ASN A 138 11.62 4.61 4.39
CA ASN A 138 12.74 3.76 3.99
C ASN A 138 12.33 2.29 3.81
N ALA A 139 11.28 1.82 4.48
CA ALA A 139 10.72 0.49 4.23
C ALA A 139 9.98 0.38 2.89
N GLY A 140 9.57 1.49 2.28
CA GLY A 140 8.97 1.48 0.94
C GLY A 140 7.59 2.09 0.82
N ILE A 141 7.05 2.72 1.87
CA ILE A 141 5.77 3.45 1.79
C ILE A 141 5.87 4.62 0.82
N ASP A 142 4.89 4.75 -0.07
CA ASP A 142 4.84 5.81 -1.09
C ASP A 142 3.85 6.92 -0.74
N MET A 143 2.79 6.60 -0.01
CA MET A 143 1.74 7.53 0.37
C MET A 143 1.32 7.29 1.82
N SER A 144 1.31 8.35 2.63
CA SER A 144 0.80 8.33 4.00
C SER A 144 -0.68 8.67 4.04
N MET A 145 -1.46 7.86 4.76
CA MET A 145 -2.84 8.16 5.12
C MET A 145 -2.88 8.74 6.54
N ASP A 146 -2.40 9.96 6.70
CA ASP A 146 -2.46 10.68 7.99
C ASP A 146 -3.53 11.78 7.92
N PRO A 147 -4.66 11.62 8.62
CA PRO A 147 -5.78 12.55 8.55
C PRO A 147 -5.72 13.68 9.58
N TYR A 148 -4.72 13.69 10.47
CA TYR A 148 -4.77 14.51 11.67
C TYR A 148 -4.00 15.82 11.55
N ASP A 149 -2.82 15.84 10.94
CA ASP A 149 -2.01 17.04 10.81
C ASP A 149 -1.03 16.96 9.62
N TRP A 150 -0.42 18.12 9.30
CA TRP A 150 0.57 18.25 8.21
C TRP A 150 2.01 17.96 8.65
N LYS A 151 2.23 17.52 9.88
CA LYS A 151 3.58 17.29 10.44
C LYS A 151 4.33 16.22 9.66
N PHE A 152 3.62 15.25 9.06
CA PHE A 152 4.25 14.29 8.16
C PHE A 152 5.10 14.97 7.09
N CYS A 153 4.56 15.97 6.38
CA CYS A 153 5.28 16.68 5.31
C CYS A 153 6.49 17.44 5.83
N THR A 154 6.34 18.15 6.95
CA THR A 154 7.42 18.93 7.55
C THR A 154 8.56 18.05 8.02
N LEU A 155 8.24 16.99 8.78
CA LEU A 155 9.23 16.05 9.32
C LEU A 155 9.93 15.24 8.22
N LEU A 156 9.19 14.85 7.16
CA LEU A 156 9.78 14.16 6.01
C LEU A 156 10.79 15.06 5.27
N LYS A 157 10.46 16.36 5.09
CA LYS A 157 11.38 17.32 4.50
C LYS A 157 12.66 17.43 5.33
N GLU A 158 12.55 17.57 6.65
CA GLU A 158 13.72 17.59 7.55
C GLU A 158 14.58 16.34 7.42
N LEU A 159 13.96 15.14 7.36
CA LEU A 159 14.68 13.87 7.20
C LEU A 159 15.46 13.81 5.89
N VAL A 160 14.94 14.40 4.82
CA VAL A 160 15.67 14.50 3.55
C VAL A 160 16.84 15.49 3.67
N GLU A 161 16.63 16.66 4.28
CA GLU A 161 17.67 17.67 4.49
C GLU A 161 18.80 17.14 5.41
N GLU A 162 18.49 16.28 6.36
CA GLU A 162 19.44 15.61 7.25
C GLU A 162 20.14 14.39 6.61
N GLY A 163 19.70 13.97 5.40
CA GLY A 163 20.25 12.80 4.70
C GLY A 163 19.77 11.46 5.26
N GLU A 164 18.77 11.44 6.16
CA GLU A 164 18.20 10.23 6.76
C GLU A 164 17.21 9.49 5.85
N VAL A 165 16.64 10.22 4.88
CA VAL A 165 15.84 9.69 3.78
C VAL A 165 16.42 10.19 2.47
N PRO A 166 16.89 9.32 1.57
CA PRO A 166 17.49 9.76 0.32
C PRO A 166 16.43 10.37 -0.62
N MET A 167 16.78 11.43 -1.34
CA MET A 167 15.89 12.07 -2.31
C MET A 167 15.38 11.08 -3.37
N SER A 168 16.19 10.09 -3.76
CA SER A 168 15.79 9.05 -4.71
C SER A 168 14.59 8.22 -4.21
N ARG A 169 14.43 8.05 -2.88
CA ARG A 169 13.28 7.36 -2.29
C ARG A 169 12.01 8.23 -2.43
N ILE A 170 12.16 9.54 -2.26
CA ILE A 170 11.05 10.49 -2.47
C ILE A 170 10.64 10.52 -3.94
N ASP A 171 11.60 10.58 -4.83
CA ASP A 171 11.36 10.54 -6.29
C ASP A 171 10.63 9.27 -6.72
N ASP A 172 11.01 8.10 -6.17
CA ASP A 172 10.31 6.84 -6.45
C ASP A 172 8.86 6.90 -5.95
N ALA A 173 8.61 7.38 -4.71
CA ALA A 173 7.26 7.52 -4.16
C ALA A 173 6.40 8.44 -5.03
N VAL A 174 6.91 9.60 -5.37
CA VAL A 174 6.20 10.59 -6.20
C VAL A 174 5.88 10.00 -7.59
N ARG A 175 6.86 9.34 -8.24
CA ARG A 175 6.63 8.70 -9.54
C ARG A 175 5.52 7.66 -9.49
N ARG A 176 5.43 6.86 -8.41
CA ARG A 176 4.39 5.84 -8.25
C ARG A 176 3.00 6.46 -8.07
N VAL A 177 2.89 7.49 -7.24
CA VAL A 177 1.64 8.23 -7.05
C VAL A 177 1.20 8.93 -8.35
N LEU A 178 2.12 9.61 -9.04
CA LEU A 178 1.82 10.31 -10.28
C LEU A 178 1.46 9.32 -11.41
N ARG A 179 2.15 8.16 -11.49
CA ARG A 179 1.84 7.10 -12.46
C ARG A 179 0.40 6.58 -12.27
N LEU A 180 -0.01 6.34 -11.02
CA LEU A 180 -1.38 5.94 -10.72
C LEU A 180 -2.38 6.98 -11.21
N LYS A 181 -2.16 8.26 -10.91
CA LYS A 181 -3.02 9.36 -11.38
C LYS A 181 -3.05 9.46 -12.90
N TYR A 182 -1.91 9.26 -13.56
CA TYR A 182 -1.83 9.27 -15.02
C TYR A 182 -2.63 8.11 -15.64
N ARG A 183 -2.47 6.88 -15.13
CA ARG A 183 -3.23 5.71 -15.59
C ARG A 183 -4.74 5.85 -15.40
N LEU A 184 -5.16 6.64 -14.40
CA LEU A 184 -6.56 7.00 -14.14
C LEU A 184 -7.05 8.20 -14.97
N ASN A 185 -6.19 8.77 -15.81
CA ASN A 185 -6.48 9.95 -16.63
C ASN A 185 -6.92 11.20 -15.83
N LEU A 186 -6.47 11.31 -14.56
CA LEU A 186 -6.89 12.39 -13.66
C LEU A 186 -6.32 13.77 -14.02
N PHE A 187 -5.31 13.83 -14.87
CA PHE A 187 -4.76 15.11 -15.33
C PHE A 187 -5.60 15.70 -16.48
N GLU A 188 -6.14 14.84 -17.35
CA GLU A 188 -6.94 15.25 -18.51
C GLU A 188 -8.44 15.35 -18.17
N LYS A 189 -8.92 14.44 -17.30
CA LYS A 189 -10.31 14.38 -16.83
C LYS A 189 -10.39 14.28 -15.33
N PRO A 190 -10.13 15.38 -14.58
CA PRO A 190 -10.14 15.36 -13.11
C PRO A 190 -11.55 15.25 -12.52
N TYR A 191 -12.60 15.52 -13.32
CA TYR A 191 -13.99 15.49 -12.90
C TYR A 191 -14.82 14.60 -13.83
N TYR A 192 -15.83 13.94 -13.27
CA TYR A 192 -16.87 13.24 -14.01
C TYR A 192 -18.05 14.19 -14.28
N ASP A 193 -18.69 14.05 -15.45
CA ASP A 193 -19.98 14.71 -15.68
C ASP A 193 -21.04 14.02 -14.80
N LEU A 194 -21.79 14.82 -14.03
CA LEU A 194 -22.87 14.31 -13.19
C LEU A 194 -23.95 13.60 -14.00
N LYS A 195 -24.07 13.89 -15.30
CA LYS A 195 -24.99 13.20 -16.22
C LYS A 195 -24.59 11.77 -16.51
N ASP A 196 -23.29 11.44 -16.34
CA ASP A 196 -22.76 10.09 -16.55
C ASP A 196 -22.93 9.21 -15.29
N LEU A 197 -23.32 9.81 -14.17
CA LEU A 197 -23.60 9.08 -12.94
C LEU A 197 -24.99 8.47 -12.99
N SER A 198 -25.06 7.16 -13.15
CA SER A 198 -26.32 6.44 -13.02
C SER A 198 -26.73 6.32 -11.56
N LEU A 199 -27.76 7.05 -11.15
CA LEU A 199 -28.36 6.96 -9.82
C LEU A 199 -29.48 5.91 -9.73
N ILE A 200 -29.64 5.09 -10.77
CA ILE A 200 -30.77 4.15 -10.89
C ILE A 200 -30.74 3.03 -9.84
N HIS A 201 -29.63 2.81 -9.21
CA HIS A 201 -29.43 1.72 -8.22
C HIS A 201 -29.29 2.23 -6.78
N ILE A 202 -29.63 3.48 -6.50
CA ILE A 202 -29.65 4.03 -5.16
C ILE A 202 -31.09 4.01 -4.64
#